data_359f775d759cdaab375361221c5c12de
#
_entry.id   359f775d759cdaab375361221c5c12de
#
_cell.length_a   1.000
_cell.length_b   1.000
_cell.length_c   1.000
_cell.angle_alpha   90.00
_cell.angle_beta   90.00
_cell.angle_gamma   90.00
#
_symmetry.space_group_name_H-M   'P 1'
#
loop_
_entity.id
_entity.type
_entity.pdbx_description
1 polymer ?
#
loop_
_entity_poly.entity_id
_entity_poly.type
_entity_poly.pdbx_seq_one_letter_code
_entity_poly.pdbx_strand_id
1 'polypeptide(L)'
;SKDQSFPDYPKTDGRKYYTGKYHSNGPRLHEFIHEMNREVLSKYDCMTVGEAPGSTPEVARLFTDPEREELNMIFTFEHMNIDRIPGSVNRKWELKPFDLRDLKRVMSEWQNKLYNKGWNALYFENHDQPRVISRWGNDTTYREECAKAYATVLHGMQGTPYVYQGEEIGMTNVQFPLE
;
A
#
# COMPACT_ATOMS: atom_id res chain seq x y z
N SER A 1 12.03 21.58 1.68
CA SER A 1 12.90 22.64 1.16
C SER A 1 12.81 23.84 2.10
N LYS A 2 13.87 24.64 2.16
CA LYS A 2 13.93 25.83 3.04
C LYS A 2 12.91 26.91 2.68
N ASP A 3 12.25 26.79 1.54
CA ASP A 3 11.34 27.80 0.98
C ASP A 3 9.86 27.44 1.05
N GLN A 4 9.52 26.32 1.68
CA GLN A 4 8.13 25.96 1.94
C GLN A 4 7.79 26.37 3.37
N SER A 5 7.15 27.53 3.52
CA SER A 5 6.38 27.81 4.73
C SER A 5 5.23 26.81 4.78
N PHE A 6 5.18 25.99 5.83
CA PHE A 6 3.99 25.17 6.11
C PHE A 6 2.91 26.11 6.64
N PRO A 7 1.88 26.45 5.87
CA PRO A 7 0.81 27.26 6.39
C PRO A 7 0.13 26.51 7.53
N ASP A 8 -0.18 27.22 8.60
CA ASP A 8 -1.05 26.67 9.64
C ASP A 8 -2.36 26.21 9.01
N TYR A 9 -2.69 24.95 9.21
CA TYR A 9 -3.92 24.39 8.68
C TYR A 9 -5.12 25.08 9.33
N PRO A 10 -6.10 25.56 8.55
CA PRO A 10 -7.34 26.04 9.14
C PRO A 10 -7.98 24.85 9.88
N LYS A 11 -8.23 25.02 11.17
CA LYS A 11 -8.85 24.02 12.07
C LYS A 11 -10.33 23.75 11.75
N THR A 12 -10.73 23.89 10.49
CA THR A 12 -12.15 23.96 10.07
C THR A 12 -12.77 22.60 9.78
N ASP A 13 -12.00 21.50 9.78
CA ASP A 13 -12.51 20.17 9.47
C ASP A 13 -12.55 19.19 10.67
N GLY A 14 -12.35 19.70 11.88
CA GLY A 14 -12.34 18.89 13.10
C GLY A 14 -11.13 17.97 13.26
N ARG A 15 -10.21 17.93 12.31
CA ARG A 15 -8.97 17.16 12.37
C ARG A 15 -7.85 18.04 12.89
N LYS A 16 -7.27 17.65 14.03
CA LYS A 16 -6.19 18.42 14.64
C LYS A 16 -4.93 18.52 13.78
N TYR A 17 -4.67 17.50 12.91
CA TYR A 17 -3.45 17.43 12.10
C TYR A 17 -3.72 16.64 10.81
N TYR A 18 -4.00 17.28 9.71
CA TYR A 18 -3.97 16.65 8.39
C TYR A 18 -2.90 17.29 7.52
N THR A 19 -1.86 16.55 7.30
CA THR A 19 -0.69 17.01 6.55
C THR A 19 -0.54 16.36 5.18
N GLY A 20 -1.49 15.49 4.79
CA GLY A 20 -1.42 14.70 3.55
C GLY A 20 -1.13 15.51 2.29
N LYS A 21 -1.61 16.74 2.20
CA LYS A 21 -1.32 17.66 1.09
C LYS A 21 0.18 17.99 0.95
N TYR A 22 0.94 17.93 2.04
CA TYR A 22 2.36 18.29 2.07
C TYR A 22 3.29 17.07 2.14
N HIS A 23 2.73 15.88 2.37
CA HIS A 23 3.49 14.65 2.52
C HIS A 23 3.33 13.67 1.36
N SER A 24 2.40 13.93 0.45
CA SER A 24 2.14 13.04 -0.68
C SER A 24 2.01 13.84 -1.97
N ASN A 25 2.56 13.30 -3.04
CA ASN A 25 2.42 13.83 -4.40
C ASN A 25 2.79 15.33 -4.52
N GLY A 26 3.86 15.75 -3.87
CA GLY A 26 4.38 17.11 -4.01
C GLY A 26 4.75 17.43 -5.46
N PRO A 27 4.65 18.69 -5.91
CA PRO A 27 4.79 19.07 -7.33
C PRO A 27 6.18 18.76 -7.93
N ARG A 28 7.20 18.61 -7.09
CA ARG A 28 8.57 18.28 -7.52
C ARG A 28 9.02 16.88 -7.11
N LEU A 29 8.09 16.03 -6.62
CA LEU A 29 8.44 14.71 -6.11
C LEU A 29 9.17 13.86 -7.16
N HIS A 30 8.60 13.77 -8.34
CA HIS A 30 9.15 12.97 -9.45
C HIS A 30 10.49 13.53 -9.96
N GLU A 31 10.66 14.84 -9.95
CA GLU A 31 11.96 15.45 -10.27
C GLU A 31 13.06 14.95 -9.32
N PHE A 32 12.79 14.92 -8.02
CA PHE A 32 13.78 14.48 -7.03
C PHE A 32 14.04 12.97 -7.09
N ILE A 33 13.02 12.15 -7.35
CA ILE A 33 13.19 10.71 -7.48
C ILE A 33 13.98 10.37 -8.74
N HIS A 34 13.68 11.04 -9.85
CA HIS A 34 14.45 10.89 -11.08
C HIS A 34 15.91 11.33 -10.89
N GLU A 35 16.17 12.46 -10.22
CA GLU A 35 17.50 12.89 -9.86
C GLU A 35 18.23 11.84 -9.01
N MET A 36 17.57 11.28 -8.00
CA MET A 36 18.13 10.21 -7.17
C MET A 36 18.47 8.98 -8.01
N ASN A 37 17.61 8.59 -8.95
CA ASN A 37 17.90 7.47 -9.85
C ASN A 37 19.14 7.78 -10.70
N ARG A 38 19.18 8.89 -11.41
CA ARG A 38 20.27 9.30 -12.27
C ARG A 38 21.61 9.42 -11.50
N GLU A 39 21.59 10.04 -10.33
CA GLU A 39 22.84 10.34 -9.59
C GLU A 39 23.34 9.16 -8.75
N VAL A 40 22.44 8.26 -8.33
CA VAL A 40 22.78 7.19 -7.39
C VAL A 40 22.29 5.81 -7.88
N LEU A 41 20.98 5.58 -7.98
CA LEU A 41 20.44 4.23 -8.09
C LEU A 41 20.88 3.52 -9.37
N SER A 42 20.92 4.23 -10.50
CA SER A 42 21.36 3.68 -11.80
C SER A 42 22.82 3.21 -11.84
N LYS A 43 23.62 3.59 -10.84
CA LYS A 43 25.04 3.23 -10.75
C LYS A 43 25.26 1.90 -10.00
N TYR A 44 24.23 1.31 -9.45
CA TYR A 44 24.28 0.10 -8.67
C TYR A 44 23.27 -0.93 -9.19
N ASP A 45 23.63 -2.18 -9.11
CA ASP A 45 22.68 -3.30 -9.32
C ASP A 45 21.82 -3.45 -8.06
N CYS A 46 20.77 -2.67 -7.98
CA CYS A 46 19.88 -2.64 -6.82
C CYS A 46 18.41 -2.60 -7.23
N MET A 47 17.57 -3.18 -6.39
CA MET A 47 16.12 -3.08 -6.47
C MET A 47 15.63 -1.92 -5.59
N THR A 48 14.72 -1.12 -6.11
CA THR A 48 14.15 0.00 -5.38
C THR A 48 12.64 -0.15 -5.22
N VAL A 49 12.16 0.12 -4.00
CA VAL A 49 10.75 0.10 -3.68
C VAL A 49 10.38 1.33 -2.87
N GLY A 50 9.28 1.99 -3.24
CA GLY A 50 8.74 3.13 -2.52
C GLY A 50 7.43 2.79 -1.80
N GLU A 51 7.17 3.47 -0.69
CA GLU A 51 5.88 3.46 -0.05
C GLU A 51 5.07 4.68 -0.51
N ALA A 52 3.95 4.44 -1.20
CA ALA A 52 3.18 5.50 -1.86
C ALA A 52 1.70 5.49 -1.43
N PRO A 53 1.40 5.82 -0.16
CA PRO A 53 0.02 5.87 0.32
C PRO A 53 -0.79 6.92 -0.46
N GLY A 54 -2.02 6.57 -0.81
CA GLY A 54 -2.92 7.46 -1.57
C GLY A 54 -2.64 7.57 -3.06
N SER A 55 -1.71 6.77 -3.60
CA SER A 55 -1.49 6.69 -5.04
C SER A 55 -2.64 6.00 -5.75
N THR A 56 -2.98 6.49 -6.94
CA THR A 56 -3.80 5.79 -7.93
C THR A 56 -2.90 5.00 -8.89
N PRO A 57 -3.44 4.08 -9.69
CA PRO A 57 -2.64 3.41 -10.72
C PRO A 57 -1.93 4.37 -11.70
N GLU A 58 -2.57 5.49 -12.02
CA GLU A 58 -1.96 6.53 -12.88
C GLU A 58 -0.75 7.17 -12.22
N VAL A 59 -0.84 7.48 -10.93
CA VAL A 59 0.30 8.01 -10.15
C VAL A 59 1.37 6.94 -9.97
N ALA A 60 0.97 5.68 -9.72
CA ALA A 60 1.91 4.56 -9.63
C ALA A 60 2.80 4.41 -10.87
N ARG A 61 2.22 4.61 -12.06
CA ARG A 61 2.97 4.60 -13.31
C ARG A 61 4.04 5.68 -13.38
N LEU A 62 3.81 6.84 -12.79
CA LEU A 62 4.82 7.89 -12.76
C LEU A 62 6.07 7.46 -11.99
N PHE A 63 5.92 6.62 -10.95
CA PHE A 63 7.03 6.08 -10.19
C PHE A 63 7.73 4.91 -10.86
N THR A 64 6.96 4.05 -11.56
CA THR A 64 7.41 2.68 -11.89
C THR A 64 7.42 2.36 -13.38
N ASP A 65 7.03 3.29 -14.25
CA ASP A 65 7.20 3.11 -15.69
C ASP A 65 8.71 3.11 -16.00
N PRO A 66 9.24 2.05 -16.64
CA PRO A 66 10.68 1.95 -16.91
C PRO A 66 11.25 3.13 -17.72
N GLU A 67 10.43 3.75 -18.58
CA GLU A 67 10.87 4.90 -19.38
C GLU A 67 11.10 6.16 -18.56
N ARG A 68 10.63 6.17 -17.30
CA ARG A 68 10.75 7.33 -16.41
C ARG A 68 12.00 7.31 -15.55
N GLU A 69 12.64 6.16 -15.41
CA GLU A 69 13.89 6.02 -14.63
C GLU A 69 13.76 6.58 -13.20
N GLU A 70 12.71 6.15 -12.49
CA GLU A 70 12.48 6.52 -11.09
C GLU A 70 12.70 5.32 -10.17
N LEU A 71 11.64 4.57 -9.83
CA LEU A 71 11.71 3.40 -8.95
C LEU A 71 11.32 2.13 -9.72
N ASN A 72 11.76 0.97 -9.23
CA ASN A 72 11.34 -0.30 -9.82
C ASN A 72 9.89 -0.64 -9.47
N MET A 73 9.45 -0.36 -8.25
CA MET A 73 8.09 -0.67 -7.77
C MET A 73 7.66 0.21 -6.61
N ILE A 74 6.37 0.23 -6.32
CA ILE A 74 5.83 0.88 -5.12
C ILE A 74 4.82 -0.01 -4.40
N PHE A 75 4.75 0.13 -3.08
CA PHE A 75 3.64 -0.36 -2.28
C PHE A 75 2.43 0.56 -2.44
N THR A 76 1.27 -0.03 -2.69
CA THR A 76 -0.01 0.66 -2.83
C THR A 76 -0.94 0.32 -1.68
N PHE A 77 -1.93 1.17 -1.41
CA PHE A 77 -2.74 1.06 -0.20
C PHE A 77 -4.24 1.02 -0.46
N GLU A 78 -4.70 1.07 -1.71
CA GLU A 78 -6.12 1.09 -1.99
C GLU A 78 -6.82 -0.18 -1.49
N HIS A 79 -6.19 -1.35 -1.69
CA HIS A 79 -6.69 -2.63 -1.19
C HIS A 79 -6.72 -2.69 0.34
N MET A 80 -5.84 -1.95 1.05
CA MET A 80 -5.85 -1.85 2.51
C MET A 80 -6.97 -0.96 3.05
N ASN A 81 -7.76 -0.35 2.18
CA ASN A 81 -8.85 0.55 2.56
C ASN A 81 -10.25 -0.01 2.25
N ILE A 82 -10.34 -1.20 1.64
CA ILE A 82 -11.61 -1.77 1.14
C ILE A 82 -12.62 -2.07 2.25
N ASP A 83 -12.18 -2.36 3.45
CA ASP A 83 -13.01 -2.64 4.62
C ASP A 83 -13.17 -1.43 5.56
N ARG A 84 -12.66 -0.27 5.18
CA ARG A 84 -12.85 0.96 5.97
C ARG A 84 -14.23 1.57 5.75
N ILE A 85 -14.78 2.15 6.81
CA ILE A 85 -16.03 2.90 6.73
C ILE A 85 -15.73 4.29 6.15
N PRO A 86 -16.33 4.67 5.01
CA PRO A 86 -16.12 5.99 4.44
C PRO A 86 -16.52 7.10 5.42
N GLY A 87 -15.64 8.09 5.59
CA GLY A 87 -15.91 9.24 6.47
C GLY A 87 -15.69 8.97 7.97
N SER A 88 -15.41 7.74 8.41
CA SER A 88 -15.08 7.46 9.81
C SER A 88 -13.83 8.22 10.24
N VAL A 89 -13.91 8.86 11.41
CA VAL A 89 -12.76 9.51 12.06
C VAL A 89 -11.79 8.49 12.68
N ASN A 90 -12.28 7.31 13.01
CA ASN A 90 -11.52 6.23 13.64
C ASN A 90 -10.82 5.31 12.62
N ARG A 91 -11.08 5.49 11.34
CA ARG A 91 -10.40 4.85 10.19
C ARG A 91 -10.01 3.37 10.39
N LYS A 92 -8.82 3.09 10.97
CA LYS A 92 -8.27 1.75 11.17
C LYS A 92 -9.09 0.91 12.16
N TRP A 93 -9.81 1.53 13.05
CA TRP A 93 -10.47 0.88 14.19
C TRP A 93 -11.97 0.64 13.95
N GLU A 94 -12.52 1.25 12.91
CA GLU A 94 -13.91 1.03 12.50
C GLU A 94 -13.92 0.43 11.09
N LEU A 95 -14.17 -0.86 11.03
CA LEU A 95 -14.17 -1.62 9.79
C LEU A 95 -15.58 -2.13 9.48
N LYS A 96 -15.94 -2.14 8.22
CA LYS A 96 -17.09 -2.89 7.69
C LYS A 96 -16.67 -4.34 7.40
N PRO A 97 -17.63 -5.29 7.31
CA PRO A 97 -17.32 -6.64 6.90
C PRO A 97 -16.58 -6.66 5.56
N PHE A 98 -15.62 -7.59 5.45
CA PHE A 98 -14.86 -7.81 4.24
C PHE A 98 -15.80 -8.25 3.09
N ASP A 99 -15.62 -7.64 1.92
CA ASP A 99 -16.29 -8.03 0.69
C ASP A 99 -15.24 -8.38 -0.38
N LEU A 100 -15.21 -9.64 -0.77
CA LEU A 100 -14.29 -10.14 -1.80
C LEU A 100 -14.45 -9.39 -3.14
N ARG A 101 -15.64 -8.87 -3.44
CA ARG A 101 -15.87 -8.08 -4.66
C ARG A 101 -15.09 -6.78 -4.66
N ASP A 102 -14.95 -6.14 -3.50
CA ASP A 102 -14.13 -4.93 -3.36
C ASP A 102 -12.65 -5.24 -3.60
N LEU A 103 -12.14 -6.34 -3.02
CA LEU A 103 -10.77 -6.77 -3.28
C LEU A 103 -10.53 -7.08 -4.76
N LYS A 104 -11.42 -7.87 -5.37
CA LYS A 104 -11.33 -8.21 -6.80
C LYS A 104 -11.35 -6.96 -7.69
N ARG A 105 -12.22 -6.01 -7.41
CA ARG A 105 -12.30 -4.75 -8.15
C ARG A 105 -10.97 -3.99 -8.09
N VAL A 106 -10.46 -3.75 -6.90
CA VAL A 106 -9.22 -2.99 -6.71
C VAL A 106 -8.04 -3.71 -7.35
N MET A 107 -7.84 -5.00 -7.04
CA MET A 107 -6.70 -5.74 -7.61
C MET A 107 -6.78 -5.84 -9.14
N SER A 108 -7.97 -6.08 -9.70
CA SER A 108 -8.14 -6.12 -11.16
C SER A 108 -7.84 -4.77 -11.82
N GLU A 109 -8.26 -3.67 -11.20
CA GLU A 109 -7.98 -2.33 -11.70
C GLU A 109 -6.47 -2.05 -11.73
N TRP A 110 -5.78 -2.33 -10.63
CA TRP A 110 -4.34 -2.17 -10.51
C TRP A 110 -3.57 -3.05 -11.49
N GLN A 111 -3.92 -4.34 -11.60
CA GLN A 111 -3.29 -5.26 -12.55
C GLN A 111 -3.45 -4.78 -14.00
N ASN A 112 -4.66 -4.39 -14.39
CA ASN A 112 -4.94 -3.95 -15.75
C ASN A 112 -4.25 -2.62 -16.10
N LYS A 113 -4.28 -1.65 -15.20
CA LYS A 113 -3.73 -0.32 -15.46
C LYS A 113 -2.21 -0.27 -15.41
N LEU A 114 -1.55 -1.15 -14.67
CA LEU A 114 -0.10 -1.24 -14.61
C LEU A 114 0.50 -2.20 -15.65
N TYR A 115 -0.33 -3.00 -16.32
CA TYR A 115 0.15 -3.94 -17.32
C TYR A 115 1.00 -3.24 -18.39
N ASN A 116 2.24 -3.68 -18.57
CA ASN A 116 3.26 -3.11 -19.47
C ASN A 116 3.57 -1.61 -19.25
N LYS A 117 3.19 -1.04 -18.09
CA LYS A 117 3.34 0.40 -17.79
C LYS A 117 3.88 0.70 -16.40
N GLY A 118 4.08 -0.30 -15.59
CA GLY A 118 4.58 -0.15 -14.24
C GLY A 118 4.62 -1.47 -13.49
N TRP A 119 5.05 -1.43 -12.23
CA TRP A 119 5.23 -2.62 -11.43
C TRP A 119 4.80 -2.41 -9.98
N ASN A 120 4.05 -3.36 -9.41
CA ASN A 120 3.59 -3.32 -8.04
C ASN A 120 4.49 -4.14 -7.11
N ALA A 121 4.74 -3.62 -5.91
CA ALA A 121 5.09 -4.40 -4.73
C ALA A 121 3.80 -4.89 -4.10
N LEU A 122 3.52 -6.19 -4.23
CA LEU A 122 2.28 -6.82 -3.77
C LEU A 122 2.41 -7.27 -2.33
N TYR A 123 1.39 -7.01 -1.52
CA TYR A 123 1.33 -7.47 -0.12
C TYR A 123 -0.11 -7.51 0.38
N PHE A 124 -0.38 -8.31 1.41
CA PHE A 124 -1.66 -8.32 2.11
C PHE A 124 -1.53 -7.96 3.59
N GLU A 125 -0.34 -8.02 4.15
CA GLU A 125 -0.05 -7.63 5.52
C GLU A 125 1.36 -7.06 5.64
N ASN A 126 1.62 -6.31 6.68
CA ASN A 126 2.94 -5.80 7.03
C ASN A 126 2.98 -5.33 8.50
N HIS A 127 4.05 -4.67 8.92
CA HIS A 127 4.21 -4.13 10.28
C HIS A 127 3.16 -3.06 10.65
N ASP A 128 2.50 -2.45 9.65
CA ASP A 128 1.47 -1.42 9.84
C ASP A 128 0.04 -1.93 9.61
N GLN A 129 -0.11 -3.17 9.12
CA GLN A 129 -1.40 -3.78 8.78
C GLN A 129 -1.64 -5.06 9.58
N PRO A 130 -2.89 -5.35 9.96
CA PRO A 130 -3.23 -6.61 10.61
C PRO A 130 -2.88 -7.82 9.75
N ARG A 131 -2.71 -8.98 10.39
CA ARG A 131 -2.57 -10.27 9.70
C ARG A 131 -3.78 -10.52 8.81
N VAL A 132 -3.54 -10.85 7.54
CA VAL A 132 -4.60 -10.95 6.52
C VAL A 132 -5.65 -11.99 6.87
N ILE A 133 -5.24 -13.14 7.41
CA ILE A 133 -6.19 -14.21 7.77
C ILE A 133 -7.08 -13.84 8.95
N SER A 134 -6.59 -13.04 9.89
CA SER A 134 -7.40 -12.51 10.99
C SER A 134 -8.30 -11.36 10.56
N ARG A 135 -7.91 -10.61 9.54
CA ARG A 135 -8.64 -9.44 9.04
C ARG A 135 -9.74 -9.81 8.06
N TRP A 136 -9.43 -10.66 7.08
CA TRP A 136 -10.30 -10.96 5.94
C TRP A 136 -10.63 -12.44 5.78
N GLY A 137 -10.05 -13.31 6.60
CA GLY A 137 -10.18 -14.75 6.51
C GLY A 137 -10.87 -15.38 7.72
N ASN A 138 -10.54 -16.63 7.93
CA ASN A 138 -10.90 -17.39 9.14
C ASN A 138 -9.61 -17.85 9.80
N ASP A 139 -9.30 -17.30 10.95
CA ASP A 139 -8.05 -17.55 11.69
C ASP A 139 -8.17 -18.66 12.74
N THR A 140 -9.25 -19.42 12.70
CA THR A 140 -9.53 -20.55 13.58
C THR A 140 -9.61 -21.87 12.78
N THR A 141 -10.83 -22.30 12.43
CA THR A 141 -11.09 -23.60 11.79
C THR A 141 -10.42 -23.75 10.43
N TYR A 142 -10.39 -22.68 9.61
CA TYR A 142 -9.89 -22.70 8.24
C TYR A 142 -8.63 -21.84 8.07
N ARG A 143 -7.80 -21.75 9.11
CA ARG A 143 -6.60 -20.92 9.11
C ARG A 143 -5.63 -21.28 7.98
N GLU A 144 -5.34 -22.56 7.80
CA GLU A 144 -4.41 -23.03 6.77
C GLU A 144 -4.96 -22.80 5.36
N GLU A 145 -6.24 -23.09 5.14
CA GLU A 145 -6.89 -22.90 3.86
C GLU A 145 -6.92 -21.42 3.47
N CYS A 146 -7.21 -20.54 4.42
CA CYS A 146 -7.17 -19.11 4.22
C CYS A 146 -5.76 -18.64 3.89
N ALA A 147 -4.74 -19.08 4.64
CA ALA A 147 -3.36 -18.71 4.37
C ALA A 147 -2.91 -19.15 2.97
N LYS A 148 -3.21 -20.39 2.58
CA LYS A 148 -2.93 -20.91 1.24
C LYS A 148 -3.67 -20.15 0.15
N ALA A 149 -4.94 -19.77 0.38
CA ALA A 149 -5.73 -19.01 -0.57
C ALA A 149 -5.14 -17.60 -0.80
N TYR A 150 -4.82 -16.87 0.27
CA TYR A 150 -4.19 -15.55 0.15
C TYR A 150 -2.80 -15.63 -0.48
N ALA A 151 -1.98 -16.60 -0.11
CA ALA A 151 -0.68 -16.83 -0.74
C ALA A 151 -0.83 -17.12 -2.25
N THR A 152 -1.79 -17.95 -2.63
CA THR A 152 -2.08 -18.24 -4.05
C THR A 152 -2.46 -16.98 -4.82
N VAL A 153 -3.33 -16.15 -4.27
CA VAL A 153 -3.71 -14.88 -4.90
C VAL A 153 -2.53 -13.94 -5.00
N LEU A 154 -1.76 -13.76 -3.92
CA LEU A 154 -0.61 -12.87 -3.88
C LEU A 154 0.44 -13.24 -4.96
N HIS A 155 0.81 -14.51 -5.02
CA HIS A 155 1.84 -15.00 -5.95
C HIS A 155 1.33 -15.21 -7.37
N GLY A 156 0.02 -15.27 -7.59
CA GLY A 156 -0.61 -15.41 -8.91
C GLY A 156 -0.79 -14.10 -9.67
N MET A 157 -0.56 -12.95 -9.04
CA MET A 157 -0.68 -11.63 -9.65
C MET A 157 0.65 -11.16 -10.26
N GLN A 158 0.57 -10.28 -11.26
CA GLN A 158 1.74 -9.61 -11.80
C GLN A 158 2.25 -8.55 -10.80
N GLY A 159 3.48 -8.70 -10.36
CA GLY A 159 4.13 -7.85 -9.37
C GLY A 159 5.17 -8.62 -8.56
N THR A 160 5.84 -7.95 -7.65
CA THR A 160 6.76 -8.59 -6.71
C THR A 160 6.02 -8.87 -5.40
N PRO A 161 5.80 -10.15 -5.03
CA PRO A 161 5.16 -10.48 -3.77
C PRO A 161 6.09 -10.22 -2.58
N TYR A 162 5.58 -9.52 -1.59
CA TYR A 162 6.25 -9.30 -0.30
C TYR A 162 5.51 -10.11 0.75
N VAL A 163 6.21 -11.07 1.32
CA VAL A 163 5.70 -11.96 2.37
C VAL A 163 6.19 -11.43 3.71
N TYR A 164 5.28 -11.00 4.57
CA TYR A 164 5.64 -10.51 5.89
C TYR A 164 5.98 -11.68 6.81
N GLN A 165 6.97 -11.50 7.69
CA GLN A 165 7.42 -12.55 8.61
C GLN A 165 6.24 -13.18 9.37
N GLY A 166 6.10 -14.50 9.27
CA GLY A 166 4.98 -15.26 9.84
C GLY A 166 3.79 -15.44 8.90
N GLU A 167 3.68 -14.68 7.82
CA GLU A 167 2.63 -14.87 6.81
C GLU A 167 2.75 -16.25 6.15
N GLU A 168 3.97 -16.72 5.91
CA GLU A 168 4.30 -18.03 5.32
C GLU A 168 3.79 -19.22 6.13
N ILE A 169 3.55 -19.03 7.43
CA ILE A 169 2.99 -20.05 8.33
C ILE A 169 1.56 -19.73 8.76
N GLY A 170 0.93 -18.72 8.15
CA GLY A 170 -0.43 -18.28 8.49
C GLY A 170 -0.54 -17.78 9.94
N MET A 171 0.38 -16.91 10.36
CA MET A 171 0.33 -16.30 11.69
C MET A 171 -0.89 -15.40 11.83
N THR A 172 -1.52 -15.45 13.01
CA THR A 172 -2.72 -14.66 13.35
C THR A 172 -2.36 -13.40 14.12
N ASN A 173 -3.31 -12.48 14.25
CA ASN A 173 -3.14 -11.33 15.15
C ASN A 173 -2.99 -11.80 16.60
N VAL A 174 -2.15 -11.11 17.34
CA VAL A 174 -2.05 -11.29 18.80
C VAL A 174 -3.26 -10.60 19.45
N GLN A 175 -3.94 -11.31 20.33
CA GLN A 175 -5.00 -10.75 21.16
C GLN A 175 -4.44 -10.47 22.54
N PHE A 176 -4.45 -9.21 22.93
CA PHE A 176 -4.12 -8.81 24.29
C PHE A 176 -5.42 -8.66 25.08
N PRO A 177 -5.51 -9.19 26.31
CA PRO A 177 -6.65 -8.89 27.19
C PRO A 177 -6.70 -7.38 27.44
N LEU A 178 -7.89 -6.80 27.36
CA LEU A 178 -8.12 -5.45 27.84
C LEU A 178 -8.19 -5.53 29.37
N GLU A 179 -7.19 -5.01 30.05
CA GLU A 179 -7.21 -4.82 31.50
C GLU A 179 -8.04 -3.58 31.87
#